data_07e46209355a3a7e0ba15d3a0de66057
#
_entry.id   07e46209355a3a7e0ba15d3a0de66057
#
_cell.length_a   1.000
_cell.length_b   1.000
_cell.length_c   1.000
_cell.angle_alpha   90.00
_cell.angle_beta   90.00
_cell.angle_gamma   90.00
#
_symmetry.space_group_name_H-M   'P 1'
#
loop_
_entity.id
_entity.type
_entity.pdbx_description
1 polymer ?
#
loop_
_entity_poly.entity_id
_entity_poly.type
_entity_poly.pdbx_seq_one_letter_code
_entity_poly.pdbx_strand_id
1 'polypeptide(L)' 'KAVSVKADPEKEYQHGDVIVVPTHVVREIEIRDNTFYLIERNHIMAVVNNS' A
#
# COMPACT_ATOMS: atom_id res chain seq x y z
N LYS A 1 -8.26 6.11 1.65
CA LYS A 1 -7.30 5.85 2.71
C LYS A 1 -5.88 5.93 2.16
N ALA A 2 -5.01 6.62 2.87
CA ALA A 2 -3.61 6.74 2.51
C ALA A 2 -2.81 5.64 3.20
N VAL A 3 -2.00 4.95 2.43
CA VAL A 3 -1.20 3.82 2.94
C VAL A 3 0.23 3.97 2.45
N SER A 4 1.17 3.79 3.36
CA SER A 4 2.59 3.80 2.99
C SER A 4 3.01 2.47 2.40
N VAL A 5 3.75 2.52 1.31
CA VAL A 5 4.25 1.31 0.65
C VAL A 5 5.41 0.74 1.46
N LYS A 6 5.34 -0.55 1.78
CA LYS A 6 6.45 -1.26 2.43
C LYS A 6 7.26 -2.06 1.42
N ALA A 7 6.59 -2.69 0.48
CA ALA A 7 7.25 -3.49 -0.54
C ALA A 7 6.36 -3.59 -1.77
N ASP A 8 6.96 -3.60 -2.92
CA ASP A 8 6.28 -3.84 -4.18
C ASP A 8 7.08 -4.87 -4.97
N PRO A 9 6.53 -6.08 -5.15
CA PRO A 9 7.25 -7.13 -5.89
C PRO A 9 7.55 -6.74 -7.33
N GLU A 10 6.73 -5.88 -7.94
CA GLU A 10 6.96 -5.42 -9.31
C GLU A 10 7.83 -4.19 -9.40
N LYS A 11 8.22 -3.65 -8.25
CA LYS A 11 9.15 -2.52 -8.14
C LYS A 11 8.69 -1.24 -8.83
N GLU A 12 7.39 -1.05 -8.97
CA GLU A 12 6.84 0.21 -9.47
C GLU A 12 6.80 1.28 -8.39
N TYR A 13 6.66 0.87 -7.14
CA TYR A 13 6.62 1.77 -6.01
C TYR A 13 7.76 1.46 -5.06
N GLN A 14 8.28 2.49 -4.41
CA GLN A 14 9.39 2.36 -3.48
C GLN A 14 8.90 2.41 -2.05
N HIS A 15 9.69 1.86 -1.15
CA HIS A 15 9.42 1.95 0.28
C HIS A 15 9.30 3.42 0.68
N GLY A 16 8.23 3.74 1.35
CA GLY A 16 7.96 5.11 1.79
C GLY A 16 7.04 5.91 0.90
N ASP A 17 6.79 5.46 -0.32
CA ASP A 17 5.76 6.08 -1.16
C ASP A 17 4.41 5.93 -0.50
N VAL A 18 3.54 6.92 -0.68
CA VAL A 18 2.18 6.88 -0.12
C VAL A 18 1.20 6.70 -1.27
N ILE A 19 0.33 5.73 -1.13
CA ILE A 19 -0.72 5.49 -2.12
C ILE A 19 -2.08 5.77 -1.50
N VAL A 20 -3.02 6.19 -2.33
CA VAL A 20 -4.40 6.45 -1.91
C VAL A 20 -5.29 5.40 -2.53
N VAL A 21 -6.07 4.72 -1.71
CA VAL A 21 -6.94 3.63 -2.13
C VAL A 21 -8.29 3.74 -1.44
N PRO A 22 -9.36 3.20 -2.05
CA PRO A 22 -10.66 3.10 -1.37
C PRO A 22 -10.53 2.21 -0.13
N THR A 23 -11.16 2.64 0.96
CA THR A 23 -11.06 1.91 2.23
C THR A 23 -11.57 0.47 2.12
N HIS A 24 -12.59 0.25 1.32
CA HIS A 24 -13.23 -1.07 1.22
C HIS A 24 -12.41 -2.12 0.48
N VAL A 25 -11.33 -1.71 -0.20
CA VAL A 25 -10.46 -2.67 -0.90
C VAL A 25 -9.20 -3.01 -0.11
N VAL A 26 -9.01 -2.40 1.05
CA VAL A 26 -7.84 -2.65 1.88
C VAL A 26 -8.05 -3.94 2.66
N ARG A 27 -7.14 -4.88 2.50
CA ARG A 27 -7.16 -6.14 3.25
C ARG A 27 -6.08 -6.11 4.30
N GLU A 28 -6.50 -6.29 5.54
CA GLU A 28 -5.58 -6.30 6.66
C GLU A 28 -5.11 -7.74 6.92
N ILE A 29 -3.81 -7.92 7.01
CA ILE A 29 -3.22 -9.21 7.38
C ILE A 29 -2.31 -9.01 8.58
N GLU A 30 -2.29 -9.98 9.48
CA GLU A 30 -1.47 -9.93 10.68
C GLU A 30 -0.48 -11.07 10.67
N ILE A 31 0.80 -10.73 10.80
CA ILE A 31 1.90 -11.71 10.83
C ILE A 31 2.82 -11.33 11.97
N ARG A 32 2.95 -12.23 12.95
CA ARG A 32 3.87 -12.05 14.10
C ARG A 32 3.70 -10.70 14.77
N ASP A 33 2.47 -10.36 15.14
CA ASP A 33 2.12 -9.11 15.83
C ASP A 33 2.33 -7.84 14.99
N ASN A 34 2.63 -7.99 13.72
CA ASN A 34 2.70 -6.87 12.78
C ASN A 34 1.49 -6.89 11.85
N THR A 35 0.91 -5.73 11.64
CA THR A 35 -0.24 -5.59 10.75
C THR A 35 0.22 -5.01 9.41
N PHE A 36 -0.15 -5.68 8.33
CA PHE A 36 0.14 -5.24 6.99
C PHE A 36 -1.15 -5.10 6.20
N TYR A 37 -1.11 -4.30 5.17
CA TYR A 37 -2.24 -4.13 4.25
C TYR A 37 -1.86 -4.67 2.88
N LEU A 38 -2.73 -5.52 2.34
CA LEU A 38 -2.55 -6.06 1.01
C LEU A 38 -3.48 -5.32 0.05
N ILE A 39 -2.92 -4.70 -0.97
CA ILE A 39 -3.66 -3.86 -1.88
C ILE A 39 -3.32 -4.26 -3.31
N GLU A 40 -4.35 -4.49 -4.11
CA GLU A 40 -4.16 -4.77 -5.53
C GLU A 40 -3.84 -3.48 -6.27
N ARG A 41 -2.91 -3.58 -7.20
CA ARG A 41 -2.41 -2.43 -7.96
C ARG A 41 -3.51 -1.64 -8.65
N ASN A 42 -4.47 -2.33 -9.25
CA ASN A 42 -5.53 -1.68 -10.01
C ASN A 42 -6.53 -0.92 -9.15
N HIS A 43 -6.43 -1.03 -7.83
CA HIS A 43 -7.26 -0.25 -6.91
C HIS A 43 -6.56 1.02 -6.43
N ILE A 44 -5.32 1.24 -6.84
CA ILE A 44 -4.60 2.45 -6.43
C ILE A 44 -5.13 3.64 -7.22
N MET A 45 -5.64 4.64 -6.51
CA MET A 45 -6.22 5.83 -7.11
C MET A 45 -5.19 6.92 -7.38
N ALA A 46 -4.22 7.05 -6.50
CA ALA A 46 -3.21 8.09 -6.61
C ALA A 46 -1.95 7.67 -5.86
N VAL A 47 -0.83 8.26 -6.24
CA VAL A 47 0.46 8.01 -5.58
C VAL A 47 1.06 9.36 -5.22
N VAL A 48 1.50 9.47 -3.97
CA VAL A 48 2.27 10.62 -3.50
C VAL A 48 3.71 10.18 -3.34
N ASN A 49 4.57 10.68 -4.21
CA ASN A 49 5.98 10.34 -4.14
C ASN A 49 6.66 11.29 -3.17
N ASN A 50 7.25 10.73 -2.13
CA ASN A 50 7.88 11.48 -1.06
C ASN A 50 9.40 11.47 -1.25
N SER A 51 9.83 12.00 -2.34
CA SER A 51 11.26 12.10 -2.65
C SER A 51 11.89 13.36 -2.08
#